data_88d919b2de4d33b2a6443fe43aa03d2d
#
_entry.id   88d919b2de4d33b2a6443fe43aa03d2d
#
_cell.length_a   1.000
_cell.length_b   1.000
_cell.length_c   1.000
_cell.angle_alpha   90.00
_cell.angle_beta   90.00
_cell.angle_gamma   90.00
#
_symmetry.space_group_name_H-M   'P 1'
#
loop_
_entity.id
_entity.type
_entity.pdbx_description
1 polymer ?
#
loop_
_entity_poly.entity_id
_entity_poly.type
_entity_poly.pdbx_seq_one_letter_code
_entity_poly.pdbx_strand_id
1 'polypeptide(L)'
;MKQQHASGRVAAFFDLDGTLVARPSLERRFFAELRYRSAIPMGNYFSWLARAVWLAPCGMQMMLQANKMYLRGLPKDGRESHNGGQPPRHGSGQAKMAVPRFFPEGLEQVAWHAQQGHAIVLVSGTLEPLAQEMALALVVRLALRGITASVAVCATRLEQSGGRWTGRILGDAMFGEAKARAVAQLARCKGFDLTECYAYGDSLSDRSMLEAVGRPAAVNPSSRMERLARRRGWSVFTWREAKDLTQSSQRPAQRARRGDEPLLGSGRVG
;
A
#
# COMPACT_ATOMS: atom_id res chain seq x y z
N MET A 1 30.19 -38.17 0.95
CA MET A 1 28.74 -37.97 0.77
C MET A 1 28.44 -36.47 0.96
N LYS A 2 28.22 -35.73 -0.12
CA LYS A 2 27.77 -34.33 -0.05
C LYS A 2 26.30 -34.35 0.35
N GLN A 3 25.97 -33.86 1.55
CA GLN A 3 24.60 -33.58 1.93
C GLN A 3 24.04 -32.58 0.91
N GLN A 4 23.14 -33.03 0.05
CA GLN A 4 22.26 -32.17 -0.70
C GLN A 4 21.37 -31.46 0.35
N HIS A 5 21.71 -30.21 0.68
CA HIS A 5 20.79 -29.32 1.36
C HIS A 5 19.58 -29.21 0.42
N ALA A 6 18.48 -29.79 0.85
CA ALA A 6 17.19 -29.52 0.20
C ALA A 6 17.02 -27.98 0.23
N SER A 7 17.15 -27.35 -0.94
CA SER A 7 16.98 -25.92 -1.08
C SER A 7 15.58 -25.59 -0.55
N GLY A 8 15.48 -24.90 0.57
CA GLY A 8 14.22 -24.44 1.13
C GLY A 8 13.49 -23.57 0.11
N ARG A 9 12.16 -23.56 0.16
CA ARG A 9 11.36 -22.71 -0.72
C ARG A 9 11.68 -21.24 -0.45
N VAL A 10 11.76 -20.42 -1.48
CA VAL A 10 12.01 -18.98 -1.37
C VAL A 10 10.71 -18.19 -1.41
N ALA A 11 10.61 -17.15 -0.59
CA ALA A 11 9.51 -16.20 -0.60
C ALA A 11 10.03 -14.77 -0.75
N ALA A 12 9.18 -13.90 -1.31
CA ALA A 12 9.37 -12.45 -1.34
C ALA A 12 8.22 -11.78 -0.57
N PHE A 13 8.57 -11.09 0.50
CA PHE A 13 7.66 -10.39 1.39
C PHE A 13 7.64 -8.91 1.02
N PHE A 14 6.48 -8.35 0.71
CA PHE A 14 6.34 -6.96 0.32
C PHE A 14 5.42 -6.21 1.29
N ASP A 15 5.89 -5.09 1.81
CA ASP A 15 4.97 -4.10 2.33
C ASP A 15 4.17 -3.45 1.19
N LEU A 16 3.02 -2.83 1.51
CA LEU A 16 2.16 -2.18 0.51
C LEU A 16 2.37 -0.67 0.45
N ASP A 17 2.08 0.01 1.54
CA ASP A 17 1.90 1.47 1.59
C ASP A 17 3.24 2.22 1.61
N GLY A 18 3.65 2.80 0.49
CA GLY A 18 4.95 3.43 0.31
C GLY A 18 5.99 2.51 -0.32
N THR A 19 5.71 1.19 -0.38
CA THR A 19 6.55 0.17 -0.99
C THR A 19 6.02 -0.23 -2.37
N LEU A 20 4.90 -0.96 -2.46
CA LEU A 20 4.30 -1.31 -3.76
C LEU A 20 3.34 -0.24 -4.28
N VAL A 21 2.74 0.53 -3.40
CA VAL A 21 1.72 1.55 -3.69
C VAL A 21 2.14 2.89 -3.13
N ALA A 22 1.97 3.93 -3.94
CA ALA A 22 2.30 5.31 -3.55
C ALA A 22 1.41 5.81 -2.40
N ARG A 23 1.97 6.68 -1.56
CA ARG A 23 1.23 7.36 -0.50
C ARG A 23 0.14 8.30 -1.08
N PRO A 24 -0.94 8.59 -0.35
CA PRO A 24 -1.25 8.19 1.03
C PRO A 24 -1.65 6.72 1.14
N SER A 25 -1.54 6.15 2.35
CA SER A 25 -1.85 4.74 2.62
C SER A 25 -3.27 4.34 2.22
N LEU A 26 -3.47 3.07 1.91
CA LEU A 26 -4.77 2.49 1.55
C LEU A 26 -5.83 2.78 2.61
N GLU A 27 -5.49 2.60 3.88
CA GLU A 27 -6.41 2.88 4.98
C GLU A 27 -6.78 4.37 5.04
N ARG A 28 -5.84 5.27 4.77
CA ARG A 28 -6.10 6.71 4.75
C ARG A 28 -7.03 7.10 3.59
N ARG A 29 -6.87 6.48 2.43
CA ARG A 29 -7.79 6.64 1.27
C ARG A 29 -9.17 6.11 1.62
N PHE A 30 -9.26 4.93 2.24
CA PHE A 30 -10.50 4.32 2.68
C PHE A 30 -11.23 5.18 3.73
N PHE A 31 -10.50 5.70 4.72
CA PHE A 31 -11.06 6.62 5.70
C PHE A 31 -11.61 7.90 5.05
N ALA A 32 -10.90 8.48 4.08
CA ALA A 32 -11.36 9.65 3.35
C ALA A 32 -12.66 9.35 2.58
N GLU A 33 -12.75 8.18 1.96
CA GLU A 33 -13.95 7.72 1.26
C GLU A 33 -15.14 7.52 2.21
N LEU A 34 -14.94 6.87 3.36
CA LEU A 34 -15.96 6.71 4.38
C LEU A 34 -16.48 8.08 4.90
N ARG A 35 -15.57 9.04 5.08
CA ARG A 35 -15.95 10.40 5.47
C ARG A 35 -16.75 11.11 4.38
N TYR A 36 -16.31 11.01 3.14
CA TYR A 36 -17.02 11.60 2.00
C TYR A 36 -18.46 11.08 1.89
N ARG A 37 -18.65 9.78 2.13
CA ARG A 37 -19.97 9.13 2.14
C ARG A 37 -20.76 9.36 3.42
N SER A 38 -20.22 10.08 4.40
CA SER A 38 -20.80 10.22 5.74
C SER A 38 -21.15 8.88 6.40
N ALA A 39 -20.39 7.84 6.08
CA ALA A 39 -20.66 6.48 6.55
C ALA A 39 -20.21 6.24 8.00
N ILE A 40 -19.38 7.11 8.57
CA ILE A 40 -18.89 6.96 9.94
C ILE A 40 -19.85 7.64 10.92
N PRO A 41 -20.52 6.89 11.82
CA PRO A 41 -21.37 7.48 12.85
C PRO A 41 -20.58 8.43 13.77
N MET A 42 -21.17 9.53 14.17
CA MET A 42 -20.52 10.52 15.05
C MET A 42 -20.00 9.89 16.37
N GLY A 43 -20.74 8.94 16.95
CA GLY A 43 -20.31 8.21 18.15
C GLY A 43 -19.00 7.44 17.98
N ASN A 44 -18.65 7.07 16.75
CA ASN A 44 -17.38 6.37 16.47
C ASN A 44 -16.16 7.29 16.61
N TYR A 45 -16.30 8.58 16.32
CA TYR A 45 -15.22 9.56 16.54
C TYR A 45 -14.92 9.71 18.03
N PHE A 46 -15.96 9.76 18.89
CA PHE A 46 -15.77 9.79 20.34
C PHE A 46 -15.14 8.49 20.86
N SER A 47 -15.61 7.34 20.37
CA SER A 47 -15.02 6.03 20.71
C SER A 47 -13.57 5.93 20.27
N TRP A 48 -13.23 6.46 19.09
CA TRP A 48 -11.88 6.51 18.56
C TRP A 48 -10.99 7.41 19.44
N LEU A 49 -11.48 8.60 19.83
CA LEU A 49 -10.75 9.54 20.68
C LEU A 49 -10.50 8.94 22.06
N ALA A 50 -11.51 8.37 22.70
CA ALA A 50 -11.37 7.70 24.00
C ALA A 50 -10.33 6.57 23.95
N ARG A 51 -10.39 5.76 22.88
CA ARG A 51 -9.40 4.69 22.66
C ARG A 51 -7.98 5.25 22.39
N ALA A 52 -7.87 6.38 21.67
CA ALA A 52 -6.61 7.05 21.43
C ALA A 52 -5.94 7.51 22.74
N VAL A 53 -6.72 8.15 23.63
CA VAL A 53 -6.24 8.55 24.95
C VAL A 53 -5.76 7.34 25.76
N TRP A 54 -6.54 6.24 25.73
CA TRP A 54 -6.16 5.02 26.44
C TRP A 54 -4.87 4.38 25.88
N LEU A 55 -4.62 4.48 24.57
CA LEU A 55 -3.42 3.94 23.92
C LEU A 55 -2.22 4.90 23.94
N ALA A 56 -2.41 6.16 24.31
CA ALA A 56 -1.36 7.17 24.31
C ALA A 56 -0.08 6.76 25.08
N PRO A 57 -0.15 6.11 26.26
CA PRO A 57 1.03 5.63 26.96
C PRO A 57 1.84 4.59 26.20
N CYS A 58 1.21 3.85 25.27
CA CYS A 58 1.87 2.84 24.43
C CYS A 58 2.59 3.46 23.22
N GLY A 59 2.52 4.78 23.06
CA GLY A 59 3.19 5.53 21.99
C GLY A 59 2.30 5.84 20.78
N MET A 60 2.67 6.88 20.05
CA MET A 60 1.92 7.42 18.91
C MET A 60 1.65 6.39 17.83
N GLN A 61 2.63 5.53 17.53
CA GLN A 61 2.49 4.51 16.49
C GLN A 61 1.42 3.48 16.86
N MET A 62 1.41 3.00 18.10
CA MET A 62 0.39 2.09 18.60
C MET A 62 -0.99 2.74 18.56
N MET A 63 -1.11 3.99 19.00
CA MET A 63 -2.35 4.76 18.98
C MET A 63 -2.93 4.85 17.56
N LEU A 64 -2.12 5.12 16.55
CA LEU A 64 -2.59 5.26 15.17
C LEU A 64 -2.86 3.91 14.49
N GLN A 65 -1.99 2.92 14.70
CA GLN A 65 -2.05 1.63 14.01
C GLN A 65 -3.07 0.67 14.64
N ALA A 66 -3.19 0.66 15.97
CA ALA A 66 -4.05 -0.27 16.70
C ALA A 66 -5.46 0.27 16.99
N ASN A 67 -5.75 1.52 16.67
CA ASN A 67 -7.06 2.14 16.95
C ASN A 67 -7.94 2.16 15.70
N LYS A 68 -8.87 1.22 15.60
CA LYS A 68 -9.80 1.09 14.48
C LYS A 68 -11.27 1.35 14.90
N MET A 69 -11.49 2.02 16.05
CA MET A 69 -12.81 2.26 16.60
C MET A 69 -13.73 3.09 15.69
N TYR A 70 -13.14 3.88 14.76
CA TYR A 70 -13.93 4.60 13.76
C TYR A 70 -14.70 3.68 12.80
N LEU A 71 -14.31 2.39 12.70
CA LEU A 71 -14.97 1.38 11.87
C LEU A 71 -16.08 0.60 12.59
N ARG A 72 -16.29 0.85 13.88
CA ARG A 72 -17.28 0.11 14.67
C ARG A 72 -18.67 0.20 14.04
N GLY A 73 -19.33 -0.94 13.87
CA GLY A 73 -20.67 -1.05 13.30
C GLY A 73 -20.75 -0.93 11.79
N LEU A 74 -19.64 -0.65 11.10
CA LEU A 74 -19.61 -0.63 9.64
C LEU A 74 -19.59 -2.07 9.08
N PRO A 75 -20.26 -2.32 7.93
CA PRO A 75 -20.22 -3.62 7.28
C PRO A 75 -18.82 -3.91 6.73
N LYS A 76 -18.43 -5.19 6.75
CA LYS A 76 -17.12 -5.64 6.28
C LYS A 76 -16.83 -5.20 4.83
N ASP A 77 -17.85 -5.24 3.98
CA ASP A 77 -17.72 -5.01 2.55
C ASP A 77 -17.74 -3.52 2.19
N GLY A 78 -17.88 -2.62 3.18
CA GLY A 78 -18.07 -1.19 2.94
C GLY A 78 -19.33 -0.87 2.12
N ARG A 79 -20.13 -1.90 1.80
CA ARG A 79 -21.40 -1.79 1.09
C ARG A 79 -22.54 -1.91 2.09
N GLU A 80 -23.27 -0.85 2.28
CA GLU A 80 -24.58 -0.98 2.93
C GLU A 80 -25.42 -1.91 2.09
N SER A 81 -25.92 -2.98 2.72
CA SER A 81 -27.03 -3.76 2.20
C SER A 81 -28.20 -2.78 2.09
N HIS A 82 -28.53 -2.35 0.88
CA HIS A 82 -29.70 -1.53 0.60
C HIS A 82 -30.94 -2.38 0.88
N ASN A 83 -31.35 -2.46 2.15
CA ASN A 83 -32.72 -2.79 2.50
C ASN A 83 -33.55 -1.50 2.32
N GLY A 84 -34.20 -1.38 1.17
CA GLY A 84 -35.40 -0.61 0.91
C GLY A 84 -35.49 0.80 1.51
N GLY A 85 -34.80 1.78 0.94
CA GLY A 85 -34.98 3.16 1.29
C GLY A 85 -34.13 4.07 0.40
N GLN A 86 -34.82 4.83 -0.44
CA GLN A 86 -34.39 5.92 -1.34
C GLN A 86 -32.88 6.05 -1.70
N PRO A 87 -32.57 6.17 -3.00
CA PRO A 87 -31.20 6.45 -3.46
C PRO A 87 -30.74 7.80 -2.88
N PRO A 88 -29.43 7.96 -2.54
CA PRO A 88 -28.90 9.23 -2.08
C PRO A 88 -29.17 10.30 -3.15
N ARG A 89 -29.88 11.35 -2.76
CA ARG A 89 -30.06 12.56 -3.58
C ARG A 89 -28.69 13.22 -3.70
N HIS A 90 -28.17 13.18 -4.86
CA HIS A 90 -27.08 13.89 -5.53
C HIS A 90 -26.02 12.96 -6.12
N GLY A 91 -26.02 12.98 -7.46
CA GLY A 91 -24.90 12.61 -8.30
C GLY A 91 -24.56 11.11 -8.32
N SER A 92 -25.11 10.42 -9.31
CA SER A 92 -24.75 9.05 -9.70
C SER A 92 -23.31 9.00 -10.27
N GLY A 93 -22.34 9.46 -9.50
CA GLY A 93 -20.94 9.13 -9.66
C GLY A 93 -20.62 8.05 -8.64
N GLN A 94 -20.61 6.78 -9.04
CA GLN A 94 -19.93 5.76 -8.27
C GLN A 94 -18.48 6.21 -8.15
N ALA A 95 -18.14 6.90 -7.05
CA ALA A 95 -16.75 7.09 -6.67
C ALA A 95 -16.24 5.71 -6.25
N LYS A 96 -15.98 4.85 -7.25
CA LYS A 96 -15.19 3.67 -7.09
C LYS A 96 -13.86 4.20 -6.57
N MET A 97 -13.48 3.88 -5.33
CA MET A 97 -12.16 4.22 -4.82
C MET A 97 -11.16 3.86 -5.92
N ALA A 98 -10.53 4.87 -6.50
CA ALA A 98 -9.60 4.63 -7.60
C ALA A 98 -8.56 3.65 -7.07
N VAL A 99 -8.49 2.46 -7.67
CA VAL A 99 -7.52 1.44 -7.26
C VAL A 99 -6.15 2.11 -7.29
N PRO A 100 -5.44 2.17 -6.17
CA PRO A 100 -4.15 2.83 -6.13
C PRO A 100 -3.22 2.23 -7.18
N ARG A 101 -2.44 3.08 -7.83
CA ARG A 101 -1.49 2.61 -8.83
C ARG A 101 -0.29 1.99 -8.13
N PHE A 102 0.10 0.82 -8.58
CA PHE A 102 1.39 0.24 -8.20
C PHE A 102 2.53 1.03 -8.83
N PHE A 103 3.65 1.10 -8.15
CA PHE A 103 4.89 1.53 -8.77
C PHE A 103 5.26 0.56 -9.90
N PRO A 104 5.56 1.05 -11.10
CA PRO A 104 5.94 0.17 -12.23
C PRO A 104 7.10 -0.75 -11.89
N GLU A 105 8.16 -0.21 -11.26
CA GLU A 105 9.33 -0.99 -10.86
C GLU A 105 8.99 -2.03 -9.79
N GLY A 106 8.00 -1.72 -8.92
CA GLY A 106 7.48 -2.68 -7.94
C GLY A 106 6.76 -3.85 -8.62
N LEU A 107 5.97 -3.57 -9.67
CA LEU A 107 5.34 -4.62 -10.48
C LEU A 107 6.38 -5.49 -11.20
N GLU A 108 7.45 -4.89 -11.75
CA GLU A 108 8.54 -5.63 -12.36
C GLU A 108 9.25 -6.54 -11.34
N GLN A 109 9.50 -6.02 -10.13
CA GLN A 109 10.13 -6.81 -9.08
C GLN A 109 9.26 -8.00 -8.65
N VAL A 110 7.94 -7.79 -8.49
CA VAL A 110 7.01 -8.88 -8.19
C VAL A 110 6.95 -9.89 -9.35
N ALA A 111 6.90 -9.40 -10.59
CA ALA A 111 6.89 -10.25 -11.78
C ALA A 111 8.14 -11.12 -11.85
N TRP A 112 9.31 -10.54 -11.60
CA TRP A 112 10.57 -11.28 -11.54
C TRP A 112 10.52 -12.39 -10.48
N HIS A 113 10.06 -12.11 -9.26
CA HIS A 113 9.93 -13.13 -8.22
C HIS A 113 8.96 -14.25 -8.64
N ALA A 114 7.82 -13.90 -9.23
CA ALA A 114 6.87 -14.88 -9.72
C ALA A 114 7.47 -15.79 -10.80
N GLN A 115 8.27 -15.25 -11.73
CA GLN A 115 8.99 -16.00 -12.76
C GLN A 115 10.07 -16.92 -12.18
N GLN A 116 10.69 -16.54 -11.05
CA GLN A 116 11.63 -17.40 -10.33
C GLN A 116 10.95 -18.51 -9.50
N GLY A 117 9.62 -18.56 -9.50
CA GLY A 117 8.85 -19.51 -8.69
C GLY A 117 8.86 -19.17 -7.19
N HIS A 118 9.24 -17.97 -6.80
CA HIS A 118 9.18 -17.51 -5.41
C HIS A 118 7.74 -17.30 -4.97
N ALA A 119 7.41 -17.63 -3.73
CA ALA A 119 6.12 -17.30 -3.14
C ALA A 119 6.01 -15.78 -2.91
N ILE A 120 4.91 -15.16 -3.35
CA ILE A 120 4.66 -13.74 -3.16
C ILE A 120 3.76 -13.54 -1.95
N VAL A 121 4.19 -12.70 -1.01
CA VAL A 121 3.47 -12.43 0.24
C VAL A 121 3.40 -10.93 0.48
N LEU A 122 2.19 -10.39 0.62
CA LEU A 122 1.97 -9.00 1.08
C LEU A 122 1.92 -8.99 2.61
N VAL A 123 2.73 -8.13 3.25
CA VAL A 123 2.80 -7.99 4.71
C VAL A 123 2.56 -6.53 5.06
N SER A 124 1.33 -6.15 5.42
CA SER A 124 0.95 -4.74 5.53
C SER A 124 0.18 -4.43 6.80
N GLY A 125 0.42 -3.23 7.34
CA GLY A 125 -0.34 -2.66 8.46
C GLY A 125 -1.77 -2.28 8.10
N THR A 126 -2.11 -2.21 6.82
CA THR A 126 -3.46 -1.89 6.36
C THR A 126 -4.48 -3.00 6.70
N LEU A 127 -5.77 -2.70 6.56
CA LEU A 127 -6.84 -3.66 6.82
C LEU A 127 -6.79 -4.83 5.82
N GLU A 128 -7.01 -6.05 6.31
CA GLU A 128 -6.96 -7.27 5.49
C GLU A 128 -7.84 -7.19 4.23
N PRO A 129 -9.10 -6.69 4.24
CA PRO A 129 -9.88 -6.59 3.01
C PRO A 129 -9.24 -5.68 1.96
N LEU A 130 -8.65 -4.55 2.36
CA LEU A 130 -7.95 -3.65 1.44
C LEU A 130 -6.67 -4.30 0.88
N ALA A 131 -5.94 -5.02 1.71
CA ALA A 131 -4.76 -5.76 1.26
C ALA A 131 -5.13 -6.91 0.31
N GLN A 132 -6.26 -7.59 0.52
CA GLN A 132 -6.79 -8.62 -0.37
C GLN A 132 -7.20 -8.06 -1.74
N GLU A 133 -7.84 -6.88 -1.77
CA GLU A 133 -8.15 -6.18 -3.03
C GLU A 133 -6.87 -5.85 -3.82
N MET A 134 -5.81 -5.40 -3.12
CA MET A 134 -4.53 -5.13 -3.76
C MET A 134 -3.83 -6.40 -4.24
N ALA A 135 -3.92 -7.50 -3.49
CA ALA A 135 -3.40 -8.79 -3.90
C ALA A 135 -4.10 -9.28 -5.18
N LEU A 136 -5.43 -9.17 -5.24
CA LEU A 136 -6.20 -9.52 -6.43
C LEU A 136 -5.81 -8.63 -7.63
N ALA A 137 -5.71 -7.32 -7.42
CA ALA A 137 -5.27 -6.40 -8.47
C ALA A 137 -3.86 -6.74 -8.98
N LEU A 138 -2.96 -7.16 -8.08
CA LEU A 138 -1.60 -7.59 -8.44
C LEU A 138 -1.62 -8.87 -9.28
N VAL A 139 -2.41 -9.88 -8.88
CA VAL A 139 -2.59 -11.13 -9.66
C VAL A 139 -3.11 -10.83 -11.06
N VAL A 140 -4.12 -9.94 -11.19
CA VAL A 140 -4.64 -9.53 -12.51
C VAL A 140 -3.56 -8.84 -13.35
N ARG A 141 -2.74 -7.97 -12.75
CA ARG A 141 -1.63 -7.30 -13.48
C ARG A 141 -0.57 -8.27 -13.95
N LEU A 142 -0.26 -9.30 -13.16
CA LEU A 142 0.66 -10.36 -13.56
C LEU A 142 0.07 -11.24 -14.67
N ALA A 143 -1.21 -11.62 -14.55
CA ALA A 143 -1.90 -12.41 -15.56
C ALA A 143 -1.95 -11.71 -16.92
N LEU A 144 -2.14 -10.38 -16.96
CA LEU A 144 -2.08 -9.58 -18.19
C LEU A 144 -0.69 -9.60 -18.86
N ARG A 145 0.36 -10.02 -18.14
CA ARG A 145 1.72 -10.22 -18.64
C ARG A 145 2.04 -11.70 -18.91
N GLY A 146 1.05 -12.58 -18.87
CA GLY A 146 1.23 -14.03 -19.05
C GLY A 146 1.87 -14.73 -17.85
N ILE A 147 1.91 -14.08 -16.68
CA ILE A 147 2.54 -14.63 -15.45
C ILE A 147 1.44 -15.12 -14.52
N THR A 148 1.40 -16.44 -14.28
CA THR A 148 0.50 -17.04 -13.29
C THR A 148 1.18 -17.02 -11.92
N ALA A 149 0.56 -16.35 -10.96
CA ALA A 149 1.07 -16.27 -9.59
C ALA A 149 -0.09 -16.23 -8.58
N SER A 150 0.15 -16.77 -7.40
CA SER A 150 -0.71 -16.57 -6.23
C SER A 150 -0.04 -15.58 -5.28
N VAL A 151 -0.83 -14.71 -4.65
CA VAL A 151 -0.36 -13.70 -3.72
C VAL A 151 -1.02 -13.95 -2.37
N ALA A 152 -0.21 -14.29 -1.36
CA ALA A 152 -0.68 -14.43 0.00
C ALA A 152 -0.72 -13.07 0.71
N VAL A 153 -1.58 -12.94 1.73
CA VAL A 153 -1.75 -11.70 2.49
C VAL A 153 -1.61 -11.95 3.98
N CYS A 154 -0.74 -11.16 4.62
CA CYS A 154 -0.62 -11.01 6.05
C CYS A 154 -0.91 -9.53 6.39
N ALA A 155 -2.09 -9.22 6.92
CA ALA A 155 -2.53 -7.85 7.14
C ALA A 155 -3.29 -7.71 8.47
N THR A 156 -3.60 -6.48 8.88
CA THR A 156 -4.35 -6.24 10.11
C THR A 156 -5.78 -6.72 9.97
N ARG A 157 -6.16 -7.67 10.80
CA ARG A 157 -7.53 -8.24 10.84
C ARG A 157 -8.36 -7.56 11.91
N LEU A 158 -9.63 -7.31 11.59
CA LEU A 158 -10.60 -6.80 12.56
C LEU A 158 -11.56 -7.89 13.02
N GLU A 159 -11.90 -7.82 14.30
CA GLU A 159 -12.98 -8.62 14.88
C GLU A 159 -14.31 -8.22 14.26
N GLN A 160 -15.16 -9.22 14.02
CA GLN A 160 -16.48 -9.06 13.43
C GLN A 160 -17.55 -9.66 14.33
N SER A 161 -18.71 -9.04 14.35
CA SER A 161 -19.90 -9.54 14.98
C SER A 161 -21.12 -9.20 14.11
N GLY A 162 -21.93 -10.20 13.76
CA GLY A 162 -23.08 -10.00 12.88
C GLY A 162 -22.76 -9.38 11.52
N GLY A 163 -21.61 -9.73 10.91
CA GLY A 163 -21.17 -9.18 9.61
C GLY A 163 -20.65 -7.75 9.65
N ARG A 164 -20.53 -7.16 10.84
CA ARG A 164 -20.05 -5.79 11.05
C ARG A 164 -18.76 -5.78 11.88
N TRP A 165 -17.89 -4.80 11.64
CA TRP A 165 -16.68 -4.62 12.43
C TRP A 165 -17.00 -4.13 13.84
N THR A 166 -16.31 -4.69 14.84
CA THR A 166 -16.41 -4.20 16.23
C THR A 166 -15.49 -3.01 16.51
N GLY A 167 -14.55 -2.72 15.60
CA GLY A 167 -13.49 -1.74 15.78
C GLY A 167 -12.29 -2.27 16.56
N ARG A 168 -12.31 -3.54 16.99
CA ARG A 168 -11.19 -4.21 17.66
C ARG A 168 -10.35 -4.97 16.65
N ILE A 169 -9.05 -5.02 16.91
CA ILE A 169 -8.11 -5.83 16.11
C ILE A 169 -8.16 -7.27 16.61
N LEU A 170 -8.21 -8.20 15.68
CA LEU A 170 -8.12 -9.63 15.95
C LEU A 170 -6.64 -10.06 15.91
N GLY A 171 -6.06 -10.31 17.07
CA GLY A 171 -4.64 -10.57 17.21
C GLY A 171 -3.81 -9.29 17.24
N ASP A 172 -2.68 -9.28 16.54
CA ASP A 172 -1.77 -8.14 16.48
C ASP A 172 -2.08 -7.22 15.29
N ALA A 173 -1.93 -5.92 15.49
CA ALA A 173 -1.82 -4.98 14.38
C ALA A 173 -0.52 -5.25 13.61
N MET A 174 -0.57 -5.37 12.29
CA MET A 174 0.52 -5.85 11.44
C MET A 174 1.58 -4.76 11.20
N PHE A 175 2.33 -4.38 12.24
CA PHE A 175 3.46 -3.44 12.14
C PHE A 175 4.58 -3.83 13.12
N GLY A 176 5.80 -3.33 12.86
CA GLY A 176 6.97 -3.61 13.71
C GLY A 176 7.22 -5.11 13.85
N GLU A 177 7.37 -5.57 15.11
CA GLU A 177 7.64 -6.96 15.44
C GLU A 177 6.54 -7.94 14.97
N ALA A 178 5.28 -7.49 14.85
CA ALA A 178 4.21 -8.34 14.38
C ALA A 178 4.44 -8.78 12.91
N LYS A 179 5.02 -7.92 12.06
CA LYS A 179 5.42 -8.29 10.70
C LYS A 179 6.48 -9.40 10.71
N ALA A 180 7.50 -9.28 11.54
CA ALA A 180 8.54 -10.31 11.66
C ALA A 180 7.98 -11.64 12.18
N ARG A 181 7.08 -11.60 13.18
CA ARG A 181 6.41 -12.81 13.69
C ARG A 181 5.57 -13.47 12.60
N ALA A 182 4.83 -12.72 11.80
CA ALA A 182 4.03 -13.24 10.70
C ALA A 182 4.91 -13.91 9.63
N VAL A 183 6.03 -13.28 9.26
CA VAL A 183 7.01 -13.84 8.32
C VAL A 183 7.60 -15.14 8.86
N ALA A 184 8.07 -15.16 10.11
CA ALA A 184 8.64 -16.34 10.73
C ALA A 184 7.63 -17.50 10.86
N GLN A 185 6.38 -17.18 11.22
CA GLN A 185 5.30 -18.16 11.28
C GLN A 185 5.00 -18.76 9.91
N LEU A 186 4.88 -17.91 8.88
CA LEU A 186 4.61 -18.36 7.52
C LEU A 186 5.78 -19.21 6.98
N ALA A 187 7.03 -18.82 7.27
CA ALA A 187 8.20 -19.58 6.89
C ALA A 187 8.18 -21.00 7.47
N ARG A 188 7.88 -21.14 8.76
CA ARG A 188 7.73 -22.46 9.40
C ARG A 188 6.61 -23.29 8.77
N CYS A 189 5.44 -22.67 8.51
CA CYS A 189 4.29 -23.38 7.96
C CYS A 189 4.47 -23.80 6.50
N LYS A 190 5.24 -23.06 5.71
CA LYS A 190 5.40 -23.26 4.27
C LYS A 190 6.77 -23.82 3.88
N GLY A 191 7.68 -23.97 4.83
CA GLY A 191 9.05 -24.46 4.59
C GLY A 191 9.91 -23.45 3.83
N PHE A 192 9.76 -22.13 4.10
CA PHE A 192 10.63 -21.14 3.51
C PHE A 192 11.97 -21.07 4.25
N ASP A 193 13.06 -20.97 3.48
CA ASP A 193 14.37 -20.64 4.01
C ASP A 193 14.53 -19.13 4.10
N LEU A 194 14.41 -18.57 5.28
CA LEU A 194 14.48 -17.13 5.49
C LEU A 194 15.82 -16.52 5.05
N THR A 195 16.92 -17.29 5.05
CA THR A 195 18.23 -16.81 4.62
C THR A 195 18.29 -16.56 3.11
N GLU A 196 17.43 -17.22 2.33
CA GLU A 196 17.29 -17.05 0.89
C GLU A 196 16.10 -16.16 0.51
N CYS A 197 15.24 -15.82 1.47
CA CYS A 197 14.05 -15.01 1.25
C CYS A 197 14.38 -13.52 1.10
N TYR A 198 13.47 -12.82 0.43
CA TYR A 198 13.52 -11.39 0.18
C TYR A 198 12.45 -10.66 1.00
N ALA A 199 12.75 -9.42 1.41
CA ALA A 199 11.73 -8.53 1.99
C ALA A 199 11.93 -7.09 1.51
N TYR A 200 10.82 -6.39 1.29
CA TYR A 200 10.77 -5.02 0.76
C TYR A 200 9.91 -4.15 1.68
N GLY A 201 10.43 -2.99 2.11
CA GLY A 201 9.72 -2.07 3.00
C GLY A 201 10.26 -0.65 2.93
N ASP A 202 9.44 0.36 3.31
CA ASP A 202 9.77 1.78 3.18
C ASP A 202 10.11 2.47 4.50
N SER A 203 9.71 1.89 5.62
CA SER A 203 9.68 2.58 6.92
C SER A 203 10.25 1.77 8.06
N LEU A 204 10.49 2.41 9.20
CA LEU A 204 10.98 1.73 10.40
C LEU A 204 10.00 0.68 10.94
N SER A 205 8.72 0.73 10.56
CA SER A 205 7.76 -0.31 10.90
C SER A 205 8.04 -1.63 10.20
N ASP A 206 8.85 -1.62 9.13
CA ASP A 206 9.22 -2.80 8.36
C ASP A 206 10.56 -3.37 8.80
N ARG A 207 11.28 -2.64 9.66
CA ARG A 207 12.64 -2.99 10.09
C ARG A 207 12.75 -4.45 10.53
N SER A 208 11.89 -4.88 11.45
CA SER A 208 11.96 -6.24 12.00
C SER A 208 11.68 -7.31 10.95
N MET A 209 10.78 -7.04 9.97
CA MET A 209 10.56 -7.91 8.83
C MET A 209 11.80 -7.99 7.92
N LEU A 210 12.45 -6.86 7.65
CA LEU A 210 13.65 -6.79 6.83
C LEU A 210 14.83 -7.49 7.51
N GLU A 211 14.96 -7.36 8.84
CA GLU A 211 15.99 -8.05 9.62
C GLU A 211 15.77 -9.57 9.71
N ALA A 212 14.55 -10.05 9.44
CA ALA A 212 14.21 -11.47 9.53
C ALA A 212 14.62 -12.30 8.31
N VAL A 213 15.04 -11.66 7.20
CA VAL A 213 15.37 -12.33 5.94
C VAL A 213 16.82 -12.10 5.51
N GLY A 214 17.34 -12.97 4.66
CA GLY A 214 18.73 -12.85 4.17
C GLY A 214 18.91 -11.79 3.07
N ARG A 215 17.81 -11.40 2.38
CA ARG A 215 17.89 -10.45 1.25
C ARG A 215 16.92 -9.27 1.45
N PRO A 216 17.20 -8.40 2.44
CA PRO A 216 16.37 -7.22 2.71
C PRO A 216 16.63 -6.09 1.72
N ALA A 217 15.57 -5.33 1.41
CA ALA A 217 15.63 -4.16 0.55
C ALA A 217 14.74 -3.02 1.08
N ALA A 218 15.30 -1.84 1.22
CA ALA A 218 14.56 -0.63 1.55
C ALA A 218 14.08 0.04 0.25
N VAL A 219 12.77 0.24 0.12
CA VAL A 219 12.14 0.86 -1.06
C VAL A 219 11.58 2.21 -0.68
N ASN A 220 11.90 3.26 -1.45
CA ASN A 220 11.45 4.63 -1.17
C ASN A 220 11.58 5.01 0.32
N PRO A 221 12.71 4.67 0.98
CA PRO A 221 12.81 4.69 2.42
C PRO A 221 12.68 6.11 2.98
N SER A 222 12.04 6.21 4.15
CA SER A 222 12.15 7.41 4.97
C SER A 222 13.61 7.66 5.35
N SER A 223 14.01 8.92 5.62
CA SER A 223 15.40 9.28 5.93
C SER A 223 16.00 8.48 7.10
N ARG A 224 15.18 8.08 8.07
CA ARG A 224 15.63 7.21 9.19
C ARG A 224 15.87 5.79 8.71
N MET A 225 14.99 5.28 7.86
CA MET A 225 15.08 3.93 7.29
C MET A 225 16.27 3.84 6.32
N GLU A 226 16.50 4.85 5.50
CA GLU A 226 17.62 4.92 4.58
C GLU A 226 18.97 4.85 5.32
N ARG A 227 19.12 5.64 6.38
CA ARG A 227 20.32 5.58 7.23
C ARG A 227 20.56 4.21 7.85
N LEU A 228 19.47 3.53 8.27
CA LEU A 228 19.55 2.17 8.79
C LEU A 228 19.97 1.20 7.70
N ALA A 229 19.33 1.22 6.53
CA ALA A 229 19.61 0.35 5.40
C ALA A 229 21.10 0.47 4.97
N ARG A 230 21.59 1.70 4.82
CA ARG A 230 23.02 1.94 4.48
C ARG A 230 23.98 1.35 5.52
N ARG A 231 23.68 1.55 6.83
CA ARG A 231 24.52 0.99 7.91
C ARG A 231 24.51 -0.54 7.95
N ARG A 232 23.41 -1.17 7.51
CA ARG A 232 23.25 -2.62 7.48
C ARG A 232 23.68 -3.25 6.16
N GLY A 233 24.09 -2.45 5.18
CA GLY A 233 24.42 -2.94 3.84
C GLY A 233 23.23 -3.46 3.03
N TRP A 234 22.00 -3.02 3.38
CA TRP A 234 20.80 -3.42 2.66
C TRP A 234 20.70 -2.71 1.32
N SER A 235 20.10 -3.36 0.33
CA SER A 235 19.75 -2.74 -0.94
C SER A 235 18.78 -1.58 -0.73
N VAL A 236 18.96 -0.49 -1.48
CA VAL A 236 18.07 0.68 -1.45
C VAL A 236 17.57 0.95 -2.86
N PHE A 237 16.24 0.95 -3.04
CA PHE A 237 15.58 1.22 -4.30
C PHE A 237 14.76 2.49 -4.23
N THR A 238 14.72 3.21 -5.34
CA THR A 238 13.82 4.36 -5.56
C THR A 238 12.90 4.02 -6.70
N TRP A 239 11.63 3.71 -6.39
CA TRP A 239 10.58 3.45 -7.36
C TRP A 239 9.76 4.72 -7.58
N ARG A 240 9.33 4.97 -8.80
CA ARG A 240 8.65 6.20 -9.19
C ARG A 240 7.24 5.91 -9.64
N GLU A 241 6.33 6.84 -9.36
CA GLU A 241 4.98 6.77 -9.91
C GLU A 241 5.03 6.91 -11.43
N ALA A 242 4.19 6.16 -12.14
CA ALA A 242 4.00 6.35 -13.57
C ALA A 242 3.51 7.79 -13.82
N LYS A 243 4.25 8.57 -14.60
CA LYS A 243 3.80 9.91 -15.01
C LYS A 243 2.51 9.76 -15.80
N ASP A 244 1.48 10.55 -15.46
CA ASP A 244 0.29 10.65 -16.28
C ASP A 244 0.66 11.28 -17.63
N LEU A 245 0.76 10.46 -18.67
CA LEU A 245 1.00 10.92 -20.04
C LEU A 245 -0.14 11.81 -20.58
N THR A 246 -1.26 11.85 -19.88
CA THR A 246 -2.43 12.67 -20.23
C THR A 246 -2.27 14.16 -19.95
N GLN A 247 -1.31 14.59 -19.13
CA GLN A 247 -1.09 16.04 -18.88
C GLN A 247 -0.07 16.70 -19.81
N SER A 248 0.69 15.95 -20.59
CA SER A 248 1.66 16.53 -21.52
C SER A 248 1.07 16.91 -22.88
N SER A 249 -0.14 16.45 -23.21
CA SER A 249 -0.82 16.76 -24.49
C SER A 249 -1.76 17.98 -24.45
N GLN A 250 -1.87 18.67 -23.32
CA GLN A 250 -2.70 19.88 -23.18
C GLN A 250 -1.90 21.17 -22.96
N ARG A 251 -0.66 21.27 -23.44
CA ARG A 251 -0.07 22.56 -23.69
C ARG A 251 -0.33 22.91 -25.16
N PRO A 252 -1.39 23.68 -25.50
CA PRO A 252 -1.53 24.22 -26.84
C PRO A 252 -0.36 25.17 -27.09
N ALA A 253 0.15 25.09 -28.29
CA ALA A 253 1.12 26.04 -28.86
C ALA A 253 0.58 27.48 -28.77
N GLN A 254 0.81 28.16 -27.65
CA GLN A 254 0.62 29.60 -27.49
C GLN A 254 1.98 30.32 -27.44
N ARG A 255 2.80 30.06 -28.46
CA ARG A 255 4.00 30.88 -28.66
C ARG A 255 4.35 30.98 -30.13
N ALA A 256 3.43 31.51 -30.92
CA ALA A 256 3.75 32.00 -32.26
C ALA A 256 2.69 33.01 -32.71
N ARG A 257 2.57 34.18 -32.06
CA ARG A 257 1.97 35.41 -32.58
C ARG A 257 2.45 36.57 -31.71
N ARG A 258 3.69 36.98 -31.90
CA ARG A 258 4.15 38.34 -31.65
C ARG A 258 5.31 38.62 -32.58
N GLY A 259 5.02 39.50 -33.52
CA GLY A 259 5.99 40.44 -34.06
C GLY A 259 6.72 40.03 -35.31
N ASP A 260 6.09 40.18 -36.44
CA ASP A 260 6.79 40.71 -37.62
C ASP A 260 5.91 41.81 -38.19
N GLU A 261 6.12 43.01 -37.69
CA GLU A 261 5.66 44.26 -38.32
C GLU A 261 6.85 44.85 -39.08
N PRO A 262 6.77 44.97 -40.40
CA PRO A 262 7.88 45.55 -41.17
C PRO A 262 7.93 47.05 -40.98
N LEU A 263 9.05 47.54 -40.46
CA LEU A 263 9.39 48.95 -40.44
C LEU A 263 9.61 49.45 -41.89
N LEU A 264 8.62 50.11 -42.42
CA LEU A 264 8.76 50.93 -43.64
C LEU A 264 9.68 52.11 -43.35
N GLY A 265 10.85 52.09 -43.98
CA GLY A 265 11.79 53.20 -44.02
C GLY A 265 11.20 54.43 -44.77
N SER A 266 11.17 55.53 -44.11
CA SER A 266 11.01 56.86 -44.78
C SER A 266 12.40 57.43 -45.11
N GLY A 267 12.75 57.40 -46.41
CA GLY A 267 13.86 58.21 -46.93
C GLY A 267 13.59 59.69 -46.76
N ARG A 268 14.61 60.45 -46.40
CA ARG A 268 14.73 61.84 -46.71
C ARG A 268 16.06 62.08 -47.38
N VAL A 269 15.90 62.58 -48.60
CA VAL A 269 16.92 63.24 -49.39
C VAL A 269 17.19 64.60 -48.78
N GLY A 270 18.44 65.04 -48.77
CA GLY A 270 18.92 66.34 -48.43
C GLY A 270 20.43 66.31 -48.27
#